data_71c24838d1d292ce07e7943d9e7bbcf4
#
_entry.id   71c24838d1d292ce07e7943d9e7bbcf4
#
_cell.length_a   1.000
_cell.length_b   1.000
_cell.length_c   1.000
_cell.angle_alpha   90.00
_cell.angle_beta   90.00
_cell.angle_gamma   90.00
#
_symmetry.space_group_name_H-M   'P 1'
#
loop_
_entity.id
_entity.type
_entity.pdbx_description
1 polymer ?
#
loop_
_entity_poly.entity_id
_entity_poly.type
_entity_poly.pdbx_seq_one_letter_code
_entity_poly.pdbx_strand_id
1 'polypeptide(L)'
;MKKILLVLVICLLLATSCKNEPNPFLVKKNHIGLLTDSTQVKDLDAIFANDSVVRYIAGDEFTGSVNTIEIFDKGGIKLLDLSPVDALDSTSVISTVRIIDDRYKTEQEISTLSTFGDIQNAYKISKIDNLINSVVVSVDKINASFTIDKKELPSSLRFKTGEQIDEVQIPAKAKIKFFMLHW
;
A
#
# COMPACT_ATOMS: atom_id res chain seq x y z
N MET A 1 -18.69 54.24 -4.71
CA MET A 1 -17.72 53.66 -3.81
C MET A 1 -18.26 52.48 -2.96
N LYS A 2 -19.41 52.63 -2.24
CA LYS A 2 -19.98 51.54 -1.42
C LYS A 2 -20.32 50.25 -2.21
N LYS A 3 -20.81 50.35 -3.43
CA LYS A 3 -21.13 49.16 -4.31
C LYS A 3 -19.89 48.42 -4.77
N ILE A 4 -18.78 49.12 -5.04
CA ILE A 4 -17.51 48.50 -5.48
C ILE A 4 -16.87 47.78 -4.27
N LEU A 5 -16.96 48.37 -3.06
CA LEU A 5 -16.46 47.73 -1.85
C LEU A 5 -17.22 46.43 -1.52
N LEU A 6 -18.54 46.41 -1.73
CA LEU A 6 -19.39 45.23 -1.52
C LEU A 6 -19.01 44.08 -2.47
N VAL A 7 -18.80 44.39 -3.75
CA VAL A 7 -18.37 43.40 -4.74
C VAL A 7 -16.99 42.82 -4.42
N LEU A 8 -16.05 43.68 -3.95
CA LEU A 8 -14.71 43.21 -3.57
C LEU A 8 -14.74 42.27 -2.37
N VAL A 9 -15.60 42.52 -1.37
CA VAL A 9 -15.79 41.66 -0.19
C VAL A 9 -16.40 40.33 -0.57
N ILE A 10 -17.38 40.31 -1.49
CA ILE A 10 -18.01 39.06 -1.98
C ILE A 10 -16.99 38.21 -2.76
N CYS A 11 -16.15 38.81 -3.59
CA CYS A 11 -15.07 38.09 -4.29
C CYS A 11 -14.04 37.50 -3.33
N LEU A 12 -13.72 38.18 -2.23
CA LEU A 12 -12.78 37.66 -1.22
C LEU A 12 -13.34 36.45 -0.46
N LEU A 13 -14.66 36.37 -0.27
CA LEU A 13 -15.32 35.25 0.43
C LEU A 13 -15.44 33.99 -0.42
N LEU A 14 -15.34 34.09 -1.76
CA LEU A 14 -15.38 32.96 -2.67
C LEU A 14 -14.00 32.30 -2.86
N ALA A 15 -12.92 32.89 -2.39
CA ALA A 15 -11.56 32.38 -2.54
C ALA A 15 -11.15 31.33 -1.48
N THR A 16 -12.01 30.96 -0.52
CA THR A 16 -11.63 30.16 0.64
C THR A 16 -12.25 28.76 0.70
N SER A 17 -12.40 28.03 -0.39
CA SER A 17 -12.88 26.65 -0.22
C SER A 17 -12.44 25.70 -1.34
N CYS A 18 -11.14 25.46 -1.42
CA CYS A 18 -10.65 24.17 -1.88
C CYS A 18 -9.80 23.56 -0.77
N LYS A 19 -10.43 23.05 0.29
CA LYS A 19 -9.82 21.99 1.07
C LYS A 19 -9.87 20.75 0.19
N ASN A 20 -8.78 20.43 -0.49
CA ASN A 20 -8.59 19.08 -0.99
C ASN A 20 -8.58 18.16 0.23
N GLU A 21 -9.68 17.50 0.49
CA GLU A 21 -9.69 16.43 1.49
C GLU A 21 -8.65 15.40 1.04
N PRO A 22 -7.74 14.98 1.93
CA PRO A 22 -6.75 13.99 1.58
C PRO A 22 -7.47 12.71 1.14
N ASN A 23 -7.12 12.20 -0.04
CA ASN A 23 -7.69 10.95 -0.52
C ASN A 23 -7.29 9.81 0.44
N PRO A 24 -8.24 9.18 1.16
CA PRO A 24 -7.95 8.17 2.17
C PRO A 24 -7.42 6.86 1.56
N PHE A 25 -7.42 6.71 0.25
CA PHE A 25 -6.95 5.53 -0.47
C PHE A 25 -5.73 5.80 -1.35
N LEU A 26 -5.10 6.97 -1.24
CA LEU A 26 -3.92 7.31 -2.02
C LEU A 26 -2.68 6.59 -1.47
N VAL A 27 -1.93 5.95 -2.37
CA VAL A 27 -0.66 5.27 -2.08
C VAL A 27 0.49 6.04 -2.74
N LYS A 28 1.45 6.46 -1.95
CA LYS A 28 2.70 7.07 -2.43
C LYS A 28 3.84 6.75 -1.47
N LYS A 29 5.04 7.15 -1.81
CA LYS A 29 6.22 6.93 -0.96
C LYS A 29 5.94 7.42 0.46
N ASN A 30 6.18 6.56 1.46
CA ASN A 30 6.01 6.84 2.88
C ASN A 30 4.58 7.28 3.29
N HIS A 31 3.56 6.91 2.48
CA HIS A 31 2.19 7.32 2.75
C HIS A 31 1.16 6.36 2.14
N ILE A 32 0.22 5.89 2.93
CA ILE A 32 -0.90 5.04 2.50
C ILE A 32 -2.16 5.54 3.17
N GLY A 33 -3.03 6.20 2.41
CA GLY A 33 -4.26 6.76 2.95
C GLY A 33 -4.00 7.75 4.08
N LEU A 34 -4.28 7.33 5.31
CA LEU A 34 -4.06 8.13 6.52
C LEU A 34 -2.76 7.76 7.27
N LEU A 35 -2.06 6.72 6.82
CA LEU A 35 -0.83 6.24 7.43
C LEU A 35 0.39 6.94 6.83
N THR A 36 1.40 7.14 7.66
CA THR A 36 2.74 7.62 7.29
C THR A 36 3.82 6.71 7.90
N ASP A 37 5.05 6.84 7.44
CA ASP A 37 6.21 6.12 7.98
C ASP A 37 6.53 6.41 9.46
N SER A 38 5.95 7.45 10.02
CA SER A 38 6.04 7.82 11.45
C SER A 38 4.85 7.35 12.29
N THR A 39 3.85 6.70 11.67
CA THR A 39 2.66 6.22 12.38
C THR A 39 3.03 5.14 13.40
N GLN A 40 2.66 5.35 14.66
CA GLN A 40 2.87 4.40 15.75
C GLN A 40 1.65 3.50 15.99
N VAL A 41 1.88 2.33 16.55
CA VAL A 41 0.79 1.37 16.86
C VAL A 41 -0.31 1.98 17.73
N LYS A 42 0.07 2.81 18.72
CA LYS A 42 -0.88 3.49 19.62
C LYS A 42 -1.81 4.50 18.92
N ASP A 43 -1.41 5.02 17.74
CA ASP A 43 -2.16 6.05 17.03
C ASP A 43 -3.23 5.46 16.11
N LEU A 44 -3.20 4.14 15.86
CA LEU A 44 -4.05 3.47 14.88
C LEU A 44 -5.55 3.60 15.20
N ASP A 45 -5.95 3.50 16.47
CA ASP A 45 -7.37 3.62 16.84
C ASP A 45 -7.92 5.03 16.60
N ALA A 46 -7.07 6.05 16.72
CA ALA A 46 -7.45 7.43 16.41
C ALA A 46 -7.48 7.70 14.90
N ILE A 47 -6.51 7.15 14.16
CA ILE A 47 -6.43 7.27 12.69
C ILE A 47 -7.61 6.57 12.02
N PHE A 48 -7.94 5.37 12.49
CA PHE A 48 -9.03 4.53 11.97
C PHE A 48 -10.27 4.57 12.86
N ALA A 49 -10.63 5.74 13.41
CA ALA A 49 -11.74 5.91 14.34
C ALA A 49 -13.11 5.44 13.79
N ASN A 50 -13.24 5.35 12.48
CA ASN A 50 -14.45 4.87 11.79
C ASN A 50 -14.36 3.41 11.33
N ASP A 51 -13.24 2.74 11.52
CA ASP A 51 -12.90 1.42 11.04
C ASP A 51 -12.59 0.48 12.23
N SER A 52 -12.37 -0.79 11.97
CA SER A 52 -11.99 -1.75 13.01
C SER A 52 -10.50 -2.04 12.94
N VAL A 53 -9.82 -1.89 14.07
CA VAL A 53 -8.39 -2.22 14.25
C VAL A 53 -8.28 -3.51 15.05
N VAL A 54 -7.93 -4.61 14.40
CA VAL A 54 -7.80 -5.93 15.02
C VAL A 54 -6.32 -6.27 15.17
N ARG A 55 -5.88 -6.52 16.41
CA ARG A 55 -4.50 -6.85 16.76
C ARG A 55 -4.38 -8.32 17.09
N TYR A 56 -3.57 -9.04 16.34
CA TYR A 56 -3.21 -10.42 16.65
C TYR A 56 -1.89 -10.44 17.40
N ILE A 57 -1.96 -10.64 18.70
CA ILE A 57 -0.77 -10.91 19.52
C ILE A 57 -0.61 -12.43 19.52
N ALA A 58 0.32 -12.94 18.72
CA ALA A 58 0.60 -14.36 18.67
C ALA A 58 1.32 -14.79 19.94
N GLY A 59 0.60 -15.51 20.78
CA GLY A 59 1.16 -16.21 21.95
C GLY A 59 1.59 -17.64 21.68
N ASP A 60 1.60 -18.11 20.43
CA ASP A 60 1.92 -19.49 20.08
C ASP A 60 3.06 -19.57 19.07
N GLU A 61 4.21 -20.05 19.55
CA GLU A 61 5.42 -20.27 18.74
C GLU A 61 5.20 -21.26 17.59
N PHE A 62 4.11 -22.08 17.64
CA PHE A 62 3.81 -23.08 16.62
C PHE A 62 3.05 -22.54 15.40
N THR A 63 2.39 -21.41 15.50
CA THR A 63 1.55 -20.91 14.38
C THR A 63 2.30 -19.99 13.42
N GLY A 64 3.52 -19.57 13.72
CA GLY A 64 4.28 -18.63 12.91
C GLY A 64 3.51 -17.32 12.68
N SER A 65 2.51 -17.04 13.52
CA SER A 65 1.70 -15.84 13.38
C SER A 65 2.53 -14.63 13.75
N VAL A 66 2.85 -13.92 12.73
CA VAL A 66 3.45 -12.61 12.77
C VAL A 66 2.45 -11.70 13.50
N ASN A 67 2.92 -10.88 14.40
CA ASN A 67 2.15 -9.86 15.08
C ASN A 67 1.63 -8.84 14.06
N THR A 68 0.53 -9.17 13.39
CA THR A 68 -0.08 -8.37 12.33
C THR A 68 -1.27 -7.62 12.90
N ILE A 69 -1.42 -6.37 12.52
CA ILE A 69 -2.57 -5.54 12.83
C ILE A 69 -3.40 -5.44 11.55
N GLU A 70 -4.64 -5.87 11.63
CA GLU A 70 -5.56 -5.87 10.49
C GLU A 70 -6.55 -4.70 10.59
N ILE A 71 -6.75 -3.99 9.49
CA ILE A 71 -7.71 -2.89 9.39
C ILE A 71 -8.88 -3.34 8.53
N PHE A 72 -10.10 -3.16 9.06
CA PHE A 72 -11.36 -3.45 8.35
C PHE A 72 -12.22 -2.20 8.33
N ASP A 73 -12.91 -1.95 7.21
CA ASP A 73 -13.90 -0.88 7.15
C ASP A 73 -15.18 -1.23 7.94
N LYS A 74 -16.10 -0.27 8.04
CA LYS A 74 -17.40 -0.44 8.73
C LYS A 74 -18.24 -1.60 8.20
N GLY A 75 -18.01 -2.00 6.94
CA GLY A 75 -18.69 -3.13 6.29
C GLY A 75 -18.02 -4.47 6.57
N GLY A 76 -16.90 -4.50 7.30
CA GLY A 76 -16.11 -5.70 7.57
C GLY A 76 -15.20 -6.11 6.40
N ILE A 77 -14.99 -5.25 5.42
CA ILE A 77 -14.05 -5.48 4.32
C ILE A 77 -12.64 -5.18 4.83
N LYS A 78 -11.74 -6.14 4.66
CA LYS A 78 -10.34 -5.99 5.05
C LYS A 78 -9.64 -5.01 4.12
N LEU A 79 -9.03 -3.98 4.69
CA LEU A 79 -8.36 -2.90 3.98
C LEU A 79 -6.86 -3.12 3.88
N LEU A 80 -6.22 -3.31 5.03
CA LEU A 80 -4.76 -3.34 5.18
C LEU A 80 -4.35 -4.40 6.20
N ASP A 81 -3.15 -4.96 6.01
CA ASP A 81 -2.39 -5.64 7.06
C ASP A 81 -1.15 -4.82 7.38
N LEU A 82 -0.95 -4.49 8.65
CA LEU A 82 0.14 -3.67 9.14
C LEU A 82 1.11 -4.53 9.97
N SER A 83 2.40 -4.41 9.72
CA SER A 83 3.44 -5.05 10.52
C SER A 83 4.29 -3.96 11.20
N PRO A 84 4.26 -3.84 12.53
CA PRO A 84 5.15 -2.94 13.26
C PRO A 84 6.58 -3.49 13.31
N VAL A 85 7.55 -2.62 13.60
CA VAL A 85 8.95 -3.03 13.84
C VAL A 85 9.04 -3.93 15.08
N ASP A 86 8.37 -3.54 16.16
CA ASP A 86 8.21 -4.34 17.38
C ASP A 86 6.72 -4.46 17.71
N ALA A 87 6.26 -5.68 17.71
CA ALA A 87 4.84 -5.98 17.84
C ALA A 87 4.28 -5.81 19.26
N LEU A 88 5.13 -5.87 20.27
CA LEU A 88 4.74 -5.73 21.68
C LEU A 88 4.86 -4.30 22.19
N ASP A 89 5.47 -3.41 21.40
CA ASP A 89 5.65 -2.00 21.76
C ASP A 89 4.60 -1.11 21.07
N SER A 90 3.70 -0.55 21.83
CA SER A 90 2.69 0.39 21.34
C SER A 90 3.27 1.69 20.73
N THR A 91 4.51 2.03 21.04
CA THR A 91 5.23 3.17 20.48
C THR A 91 6.01 2.84 19.23
N SER A 92 6.07 1.54 18.87
CA SER A 92 6.71 1.07 17.65
C SER A 92 6.02 1.65 16.41
N VAL A 93 6.81 2.01 15.41
CA VAL A 93 6.29 2.45 14.09
C VAL A 93 5.91 1.25 13.24
N ILE A 94 4.99 1.49 12.30
CA ILE A 94 4.65 0.50 11.27
C ILE A 94 5.80 0.45 10.26
N SER A 95 6.33 -0.75 9.98
CA SER A 95 7.45 -0.97 9.05
C SER A 95 7.02 -1.44 7.68
N THR A 96 5.93 -2.22 7.61
CA THR A 96 5.42 -2.77 6.36
C THR A 96 3.90 -2.73 6.34
N VAL A 97 3.35 -2.34 5.21
CA VAL A 97 1.91 -2.36 4.96
C VAL A 97 1.61 -3.21 3.74
N ARG A 98 0.81 -4.27 3.92
CA ARG A 98 0.22 -5.03 2.82
C ARG A 98 -1.14 -4.44 2.49
N ILE A 99 -1.32 -4.02 1.26
CA ILE A 99 -2.57 -3.49 0.73
C ILE A 99 -3.45 -4.68 0.31
N ILE A 100 -4.69 -4.71 0.78
CA ILE A 100 -5.67 -5.77 0.50
C ILE A 100 -6.77 -5.23 -0.41
N ASP A 101 -7.33 -4.07 -0.10
CA ASP A 101 -8.44 -3.48 -0.81
C ASP A 101 -7.98 -2.74 -2.08
N ASP A 102 -8.68 -2.93 -3.18
CA ASP A 102 -8.35 -2.37 -4.50
C ASP A 102 -8.68 -0.88 -4.66
N ARG A 103 -9.39 -0.30 -3.70
CA ARG A 103 -9.60 1.16 -3.62
C ARG A 103 -8.29 1.90 -3.39
N TYR A 104 -7.31 1.26 -2.74
CA TYR A 104 -5.97 1.83 -2.60
C TYR A 104 -5.23 1.83 -3.93
N LYS A 105 -4.87 3.02 -4.38
CA LYS A 105 -4.19 3.23 -5.66
C LYS A 105 -3.03 4.19 -5.54
N THR A 106 -1.99 3.92 -6.30
CA THR A 106 -0.91 4.90 -6.46
C THR A 106 -1.37 6.08 -7.33
N GLU A 107 -0.56 7.14 -7.38
CA GLU A 107 -0.79 8.27 -8.31
C GLU A 107 -0.81 7.84 -9.78
N GLN A 108 -0.23 6.68 -10.11
CA GLN A 108 -0.26 6.06 -11.44
C GLN A 108 -1.32 4.97 -11.56
N GLU A 109 -2.36 4.99 -10.71
CA GLU A 109 -3.51 4.07 -10.72
C GLU A 109 -3.16 2.58 -10.49
N ILE A 110 -1.96 2.25 -9.97
CA ILE A 110 -1.61 0.86 -9.60
C ILE A 110 -2.32 0.47 -8.31
N SER A 111 -3.00 -0.69 -8.35
CA SER A 111 -3.74 -1.30 -7.23
C SER A 111 -3.44 -2.80 -7.12
N THR A 112 -4.12 -3.49 -6.23
CA THR A 112 -4.05 -4.96 -6.08
C THR A 112 -4.59 -5.72 -7.30
N LEU A 113 -5.39 -5.07 -8.15
CA LEU A 113 -5.93 -5.67 -9.39
C LEU A 113 -5.02 -5.47 -10.61
N SER A 114 -3.96 -4.70 -10.50
CA SER A 114 -3.03 -4.41 -11.59
C SER A 114 -2.21 -5.63 -11.99
N THR A 115 -1.65 -5.57 -13.18
CA THR A 115 -0.77 -6.61 -13.75
C THR A 115 0.69 -6.16 -13.73
N PHE A 116 1.60 -7.05 -14.05
CA PHE A 116 3.01 -6.73 -14.22
C PHE A 116 3.22 -5.65 -15.29
N GLY A 117 2.49 -5.73 -16.42
CA GLY A 117 2.57 -4.73 -17.47
C GLY A 117 2.13 -3.34 -17.02
N ASP A 118 1.13 -3.25 -16.13
CA ASP A 118 0.71 -1.97 -15.57
C ASP A 118 1.83 -1.37 -14.70
N ILE A 119 2.53 -2.20 -13.91
CA ILE A 119 3.68 -1.76 -13.10
C ILE A 119 4.80 -1.24 -14.00
N GLN A 120 5.18 -2.00 -15.05
CA GLN A 120 6.23 -1.59 -16.00
C GLN A 120 5.92 -0.26 -16.70
N ASN A 121 4.66 -0.04 -17.05
CA ASN A 121 4.22 1.20 -17.69
C ASN A 121 4.23 2.39 -16.73
N ALA A 122 3.95 2.16 -15.45
CA ALA A 122 3.82 3.19 -14.42
C ALA A 122 5.17 3.56 -13.78
N TYR A 123 6.06 2.57 -13.63
CA TYR A 123 7.28 2.71 -12.83
C TYR A 123 8.48 2.02 -13.46
N LYS A 124 9.66 2.57 -13.18
CA LYS A 124 10.92 1.86 -13.40
C LYS A 124 11.06 0.77 -12.33
N ILE A 125 11.21 -0.47 -12.75
CA ILE A 125 11.51 -1.60 -11.87
C ILE A 125 12.94 -1.47 -11.37
N SER A 126 13.15 -1.60 -10.06
CA SER A 126 14.45 -1.46 -9.41
C SER A 126 15.14 -2.81 -9.27
N LYS A 127 14.35 -3.85 -8.96
CA LYS A 127 14.86 -5.20 -8.71
C LYS A 127 13.80 -6.25 -8.95
N ILE A 128 14.23 -7.44 -9.36
CA ILE A 128 13.40 -8.65 -9.44
C ILE A 128 14.08 -9.77 -8.66
N ASP A 129 13.41 -10.26 -7.62
CA ASP A 129 13.88 -11.39 -6.81
C ASP A 129 13.10 -12.65 -7.18
N ASN A 130 13.82 -13.71 -7.54
CA ASN A 130 13.25 -15.01 -7.90
C ASN A 130 13.23 -15.93 -6.67
N LEU A 131 12.09 -16.05 -6.02
CA LEU A 131 11.87 -16.90 -4.85
C LEU A 131 11.37 -18.29 -5.27
N ILE A 132 11.11 -19.18 -4.31
CA ILE A 132 10.66 -20.56 -4.57
C ILE A 132 9.32 -20.58 -5.31
N ASN A 133 8.31 -19.89 -4.79
CA ASN A 133 6.93 -19.93 -5.30
C ASN A 133 6.45 -18.64 -5.94
N SER A 134 7.29 -17.61 -5.97
CA SER A 134 6.92 -16.28 -6.44
C SER A 134 8.11 -15.52 -7.01
N VAL A 135 7.80 -14.45 -7.70
CA VAL A 135 8.74 -13.40 -8.08
C VAL A 135 8.32 -12.12 -7.38
N VAL A 136 9.29 -11.40 -6.80
CA VAL A 136 9.04 -10.11 -6.15
C VAL A 136 9.66 -9.00 -6.99
N VAL A 137 8.83 -8.07 -7.40
CA VAL A 137 9.19 -6.91 -8.21
C VAL A 137 9.24 -5.70 -7.31
N SER A 138 10.39 -5.06 -7.16
CA SER A 138 10.59 -3.88 -6.32
C SER A 138 10.58 -2.58 -7.12
N VAL A 139 9.96 -1.55 -6.56
CA VAL A 139 9.85 -0.20 -7.13
C VAL A 139 10.29 0.82 -6.08
N ASP A 140 11.55 1.25 -6.13
CA ASP A 140 12.15 2.16 -5.14
C ASP A 140 11.50 3.56 -5.14
N LYS A 141 10.94 3.96 -6.27
CA LYS A 141 10.27 5.28 -6.38
C LYS A 141 9.19 5.47 -5.32
N ILE A 142 8.51 4.39 -4.94
CA ILE A 142 7.43 4.41 -3.96
C ILE A 142 7.71 3.48 -2.76
N ASN A 143 8.91 2.91 -2.65
CA ASN A 143 9.28 1.91 -1.64
C ASN A 143 8.27 0.73 -1.60
N ALA A 144 7.88 0.24 -2.75
CA ALA A 144 6.90 -0.84 -2.87
C ALA A 144 7.51 -2.11 -3.44
N SER A 145 6.89 -3.24 -3.09
CA SER A 145 7.12 -4.52 -3.73
C SER A 145 5.80 -5.16 -4.16
N PHE A 146 5.85 -5.82 -5.31
CA PHE A 146 4.74 -6.52 -5.90
C PHE A 146 5.10 -8.00 -6.05
N THR A 147 4.38 -8.87 -5.39
CA THR A 147 4.59 -10.31 -5.49
C THR A 147 3.73 -10.89 -6.61
N ILE A 148 4.33 -11.67 -7.48
CA ILE A 148 3.67 -12.39 -8.58
C ILE A 148 3.86 -13.88 -8.32
N ASP A 149 2.79 -14.67 -8.32
CA ASP A 149 2.87 -16.12 -8.15
C ASP A 149 3.53 -16.75 -9.39
N LYS A 150 4.41 -17.73 -9.21
CA LYS A 150 5.05 -18.42 -10.34
C LYS A 150 4.09 -19.13 -11.28
N LYS A 151 2.86 -19.37 -10.87
CA LYS A 151 1.79 -19.89 -11.75
C LYS A 151 1.48 -18.94 -12.91
N GLU A 152 1.71 -17.64 -12.73
CA GLU A 152 1.53 -16.63 -13.77
C GLU A 152 2.66 -16.63 -14.82
N LEU A 153 3.80 -17.25 -14.52
CA LEU A 153 4.97 -17.32 -15.39
C LEU A 153 4.90 -18.48 -16.40
N PRO A 154 5.64 -18.41 -17.51
CA PRO A 154 5.84 -19.53 -18.41
C PRO A 154 6.37 -20.75 -17.67
N SER A 155 6.00 -21.96 -18.13
CA SER A 155 6.38 -23.22 -17.47
C SER A 155 7.89 -23.40 -17.30
N SER A 156 8.68 -22.87 -18.23
CA SER A 156 10.15 -22.87 -18.18
C SER A 156 10.76 -22.11 -16.99
N LEU A 157 10.00 -21.19 -16.39
CA LEU A 157 10.46 -20.36 -15.26
C LEU A 157 9.86 -20.79 -13.92
N ARG A 158 8.76 -21.56 -13.93
CA ARG A 158 8.03 -21.90 -12.70
C ARG A 158 8.86 -22.66 -11.67
N PHE A 159 9.75 -23.51 -12.14
CA PHE A 159 10.55 -24.40 -11.30
C PHE A 159 12.00 -23.92 -11.10
N LYS A 160 12.38 -22.82 -11.74
CA LYS A 160 13.69 -22.22 -11.56
C LYS A 160 13.72 -21.39 -10.30
N THR A 161 14.67 -21.63 -9.40
CA THR A 161 14.90 -20.87 -8.17
C THR A 161 16.32 -20.36 -8.14
N GLY A 162 16.53 -19.14 -7.63
CA GLY A 162 17.86 -18.56 -7.50
C GLY A 162 18.49 -18.03 -8.78
N GLU A 163 17.94 -18.36 -9.97
CA GLU A 163 18.38 -17.77 -11.23
C GLU A 163 17.77 -16.37 -11.38
N GLN A 164 18.51 -15.46 -11.99
CA GLN A 164 17.98 -14.14 -12.33
C GLN A 164 16.86 -14.27 -13.38
N ILE A 165 15.77 -13.56 -13.16
CA ILE A 165 14.67 -13.41 -14.12
C ILE A 165 14.70 -11.97 -14.63
N ASP A 166 14.75 -11.82 -15.94
CA ASP A 166 14.66 -10.52 -16.60
C ASP A 166 13.21 -10.07 -16.74
N GLU A 167 12.98 -8.77 -16.77
CA GLU A 167 11.65 -8.19 -16.93
C GLU A 167 10.90 -8.72 -18.14
N VAL A 168 11.60 -8.90 -19.28
CA VAL A 168 11.02 -9.39 -20.54
C VAL A 168 10.50 -10.83 -20.47
N GLN A 169 10.89 -11.59 -19.45
CA GLN A 169 10.48 -12.98 -19.26
C GLN A 169 9.17 -13.09 -18.44
N ILE A 170 8.75 -12.01 -17.77
CA ILE A 170 7.51 -11.98 -17.01
C ILE A 170 6.39 -11.53 -17.94
N PRO A 171 5.31 -12.31 -18.09
CA PRO A 171 4.18 -11.91 -18.94
C PRO A 171 3.55 -10.61 -18.45
N ALA A 172 3.31 -9.65 -19.36
CA ALA A 172 2.67 -8.40 -19.02
C ALA A 172 1.31 -8.59 -18.32
N LYS A 173 0.58 -9.66 -18.63
CA LYS A 173 -0.71 -10.03 -18.03
C LYS A 173 -0.61 -10.73 -16.67
N ALA A 174 0.60 -10.99 -16.16
CA ALA A 174 0.81 -11.67 -14.88
C ALA A 174 0.20 -10.83 -13.75
N LYS A 175 -0.68 -11.45 -12.95
CA LYS A 175 -1.44 -10.77 -11.89
C LYS A 175 -0.59 -10.58 -10.64
N ILE A 176 -0.77 -9.44 -9.99
CA ILE A 176 -0.21 -9.17 -8.67
C ILE A 176 -0.95 -10.07 -7.65
N LYS A 177 -0.19 -10.73 -6.79
CA LYS A 177 -0.69 -11.50 -5.65
C LYS A 177 -0.68 -10.69 -4.37
N PHE A 178 0.42 -9.92 -4.15
CA PHE A 178 0.56 -9.03 -3.00
C PHE A 178 1.14 -7.69 -3.44
N PHE A 179 0.61 -6.63 -2.87
CA PHE A 179 1.12 -5.26 -3.00
C PHE A 179 1.52 -4.79 -1.60
N MET A 180 2.80 -4.49 -1.40
CA MET A 180 3.36 -4.11 -0.10
C MET A 180 4.17 -2.82 -0.21
N LEU A 181 4.05 -1.96 0.80
CA LEU A 181 4.96 -0.84 1.02
C LEU A 181 5.87 -1.14 2.20
N HIS A 182 7.09 -0.63 2.13
CA HIS A 182 8.14 -0.77 3.14
C HIS A 182 8.59 0.62 3.58
N TRP A 183 8.75 0.81 4.90
CA TRP A 183 9.15 2.07 5.51
C TRP A 183 10.39 1.92 6.36
#